data_79c556c47389e2aafb23be1cf057384c
#
_entry.id   79c556c47389e2aafb23be1cf057384c
#
_cell.length_a   1.000
_cell.length_b   1.000
_cell.length_c   1.000
_cell.angle_alpha   90.00
_cell.angle_beta   90.00
_cell.angle_gamma   90.00
#
_symmetry.space_group_name_H-M   'P 1'
#
loop_
_entity.id
_entity.type
_entity.pdbx_description
1 polymer ?
#
loop_
_entity_poly.entity_id
_entity_poly.type
_entity_poly.pdbx_seq_one_letter_code
_entity_poly.pdbx_strand_id
1 'polypeptide(L)'
;MENRHPEFPTIPTFRELDIDMVDGAYRGIAVPSDTPVTVQKAISALFSLISQDPKAIQKNQDLGLAPLDIGYDALPDFLFKQREKYLATAQQAGLID
;
A
#
# COMPACT_ATOMS: atom_id res chain seq x y z
N MET A 1 9.84 -1.05 -2.49
CA MET A 1 9.00 -2.16 -3.02
C MET A 1 9.72 -3.48 -2.78
N GLU A 2 8.98 -4.51 -2.41
CA GLU A 2 9.56 -5.86 -2.24
C GLU A 2 9.98 -6.46 -3.58
N ASN A 3 9.17 -6.27 -4.60
CA ASN A 3 9.43 -6.77 -5.95
C ASN A 3 9.66 -5.62 -6.90
N ARG A 4 10.33 -5.90 -8.01
CA ARG A 4 10.53 -4.90 -9.05
C ARG A 4 9.21 -4.38 -9.59
N HIS A 5 9.16 -3.09 -9.92
CA HIS A 5 7.97 -2.49 -10.51
C HIS A 5 7.68 -3.10 -11.88
N PRO A 6 6.43 -3.50 -12.18
CA PRO A 6 6.10 -4.14 -13.46
C PRO A 6 6.45 -3.31 -14.70
N GLU A 7 6.34 -1.98 -14.60
CA GLU A 7 6.69 -1.07 -15.69
C GLU A 7 8.20 -0.88 -15.85
N PHE A 8 8.98 -1.24 -14.82
CA PHE A 8 10.43 -1.05 -14.80
C PHE A 8 11.14 -2.33 -14.37
N PRO A 9 11.01 -3.42 -15.17
CA PRO A 9 11.52 -4.74 -14.75
C PRO A 9 13.04 -4.81 -14.69
N THR A 10 13.75 -3.85 -15.30
CA THR A 10 15.22 -3.81 -15.28
C THR A 10 15.79 -3.03 -14.10
N ILE A 11 14.94 -2.33 -13.34
CA ILE A 11 15.38 -1.56 -12.17
C ILE A 11 15.30 -2.43 -10.92
N PRO A 12 16.45 -2.68 -10.24
CA PRO A 12 16.47 -3.53 -9.05
C PRO A 12 15.80 -2.83 -7.85
N THR A 13 15.31 -3.64 -6.91
CA THR A 13 14.83 -3.16 -5.62
C THR A 13 16.01 -2.83 -4.70
N PHE A 14 15.75 -2.07 -3.62
CA PHE A 14 16.78 -1.80 -2.62
C PHE A 14 17.33 -3.07 -1.99
N ARG A 15 16.47 -4.07 -1.71
CA ARG A 15 16.91 -5.35 -1.16
C ARG A 15 17.84 -6.11 -2.10
N GLU A 16 17.61 -6.03 -3.41
CA GLU A 16 18.51 -6.63 -4.40
C GLU A 16 19.89 -5.97 -4.41
N LEU A 17 19.98 -4.72 -3.94
CA LEU A 17 21.20 -3.96 -3.79
C LEU A 17 21.80 -4.05 -2.38
N ASP A 18 21.35 -5.03 -1.58
CA ASP A 18 21.75 -5.22 -0.18
C ASP A 18 21.38 -4.05 0.75
N ILE A 19 20.38 -3.27 0.37
CA ILE A 19 19.82 -2.22 1.21
C ILE A 19 18.52 -2.75 1.82
N ASP A 20 18.48 -2.93 3.13
CA ASP A 20 17.29 -3.43 3.82
C ASP A 20 16.24 -2.33 3.95
N MET A 21 15.58 -2.05 2.84
CA MET A 21 14.55 -1.03 2.75
C MET A 21 13.47 -1.45 1.76
N VAL A 22 12.23 -1.42 2.23
CA VAL A 22 11.03 -1.60 1.42
C VAL A 22 10.09 -0.46 1.73
N ASP A 23 9.80 0.37 0.75
CA ASP A 23 8.89 1.49 0.91
C ASP A 23 8.17 1.80 -0.39
N GLY A 24 7.16 2.66 -0.29
CA GLY A 24 6.37 3.10 -1.42
C GLY A 24 5.29 4.08 -0.98
N ALA A 25 4.65 4.72 -1.95
CA ALA A 25 3.48 5.53 -1.71
C ALA A 25 2.22 4.66 -1.84
N TYR A 26 1.33 4.75 -0.86
CA TYR A 26 0.12 3.95 -0.82
C TYR A 26 -1.10 4.85 -0.91
N ARG A 27 -2.11 4.38 -1.64
CA ARG A 27 -3.41 5.03 -1.76
C ARG A 27 -4.49 4.08 -1.30
N GLY A 28 -5.53 4.62 -0.70
CA GLY A 28 -6.64 3.81 -0.20
C GLY A 28 -7.91 4.61 -0.08
N ILE A 29 -8.93 3.96 0.42
CA ILE A 29 -10.24 4.56 0.67
C ILE A 29 -10.43 4.70 2.17
N ALA A 30 -10.83 5.87 2.61
CA ALA A 30 -11.14 6.14 4.00
C ALA A 30 -12.65 6.41 4.16
N VAL A 31 -13.20 5.97 5.27
CA VAL A 31 -14.59 6.22 5.65
C VAL A 31 -14.62 6.79 7.07
N PRO A 32 -15.69 7.48 7.47
CA PRO A 32 -15.84 7.92 8.87
C PRO A 32 -15.72 6.76 9.84
N SER A 33 -15.12 7.01 11.02
CA SER A 33 -14.86 5.96 12.01
C SER A 33 -16.12 5.30 12.56
N ASP A 34 -17.25 5.99 12.53
CA ASP A 34 -18.55 5.48 12.96
C ASP A 34 -19.32 4.71 11.88
N THR A 35 -18.72 4.51 10.70
CA THR A 35 -19.32 3.69 9.65
C THR A 35 -19.50 2.26 10.14
N PRO A 36 -20.72 1.65 9.98
CA PRO A 36 -20.94 0.28 10.42
C PRO A 36 -19.94 -0.70 9.80
N VAL A 37 -19.51 -1.68 10.59
CA VAL A 37 -18.51 -2.69 10.17
C VAL A 37 -18.98 -3.45 8.92
N THR A 38 -20.29 -3.76 8.82
CA THR A 38 -20.83 -4.43 7.64
C THR A 38 -20.65 -3.62 6.37
N VAL A 39 -20.78 -2.28 6.46
CA VAL A 39 -20.55 -1.37 5.34
C VAL A 39 -19.05 -1.30 5.00
N GLN A 40 -18.20 -1.21 6.01
CA GLN A 40 -16.74 -1.22 5.80
C GLN A 40 -16.28 -2.48 5.08
N LYS A 41 -16.76 -3.64 5.49
CA LYS A 41 -16.44 -4.92 4.84
C LYS A 41 -16.98 -5.01 3.42
N ALA A 42 -18.17 -4.49 3.17
CA ALA A 42 -18.75 -4.46 1.83
C ALA A 42 -17.93 -3.57 0.88
N ILE A 43 -17.49 -2.42 1.35
CA ILE A 43 -16.63 -1.53 0.56
C ILE A 43 -15.29 -2.20 0.27
N SER A 44 -14.69 -2.84 1.27
CA SER A 44 -13.43 -3.57 1.10
C SER A 44 -13.56 -4.68 0.04
N ALA A 45 -14.62 -5.47 0.12
CA ALA A 45 -14.88 -6.53 -0.86
C ALA A 45 -15.07 -5.97 -2.28
N LEU A 46 -15.76 -4.83 -2.41
CA LEU A 46 -15.96 -4.17 -3.70
C LEU A 46 -14.62 -3.71 -4.30
N PHE A 47 -13.75 -3.10 -3.51
CA PHE A 47 -12.45 -2.64 -4.00
C PHE A 47 -11.51 -3.80 -4.31
N SER A 48 -11.58 -4.93 -3.59
CA SER A 48 -10.85 -6.13 -3.96
C SER A 48 -11.30 -6.66 -5.33
N LEU A 49 -12.59 -6.63 -5.64
CA LEU A 49 -13.10 -7.00 -6.96
C LEU A 49 -12.61 -6.02 -8.05
N ILE A 50 -12.64 -4.72 -7.76
CA ILE A 50 -12.15 -3.70 -8.70
C ILE A 50 -10.67 -3.90 -9.00
N SER A 51 -9.86 -4.24 -8.00
CA SER A 51 -8.43 -4.47 -8.19
C SER A 51 -8.11 -5.67 -9.09
N GLN A 52 -9.07 -6.55 -9.30
CA GLN A 52 -8.95 -7.70 -10.20
C GLN A 52 -9.53 -7.44 -11.59
N ASP A 53 -10.23 -6.33 -11.79
CA ASP A 53 -10.82 -5.97 -13.07
C ASP A 53 -9.71 -5.61 -14.08
N PRO A 54 -9.68 -6.25 -15.27
CA PRO A 54 -8.63 -5.95 -16.27
C PRO A 54 -8.57 -4.49 -16.70
N LYS A 55 -9.71 -3.79 -16.76
CA LYS A 55 -9.75 -2.37 -17.13
C LYS A 55 -9.14 -1.50 -16.02
N ALA A 56 -9.41 -1.81 -14.76
CA ALA A 56 -8.84 -1.11 -13.62
C ALA A 56 -7.32 -1.34 -13.54
N ILE A 57 -6.88 -2.57 -13.75
CA ILE A 57 -5.45 -2.93 -13.79
C ILE A 57 -4.74 -2.14 -14.89
N GLN A 58 -5.31 -2.12 -16.10
CA GLN A 58 -4.71 -1.39 -17.22
C GLN A 58 -4.62 0.10 -16.95
N LYS A 59 -5.67 0.69 -16.39
CA LYS A 59 -5.70 2.11 -16.04
C LYS A 59 -4.64 2.46 -15.00
N ASN A 60 -4.46 1.61 -13.99
CA ASN A 60 -3.43 1.79 -12.99
C ASN A 60 -2.03 1.68 -13.59
N GLN A 61 -1.80 0.73 -14.50
CA GLN A 61 -0.54 0.58 -15.22
C GLN A 61 -0.24 1.83 -16.05
N ASP A 62 -1.23 2.38 -16.74
CA ASP A 62 -1.08 3.60 -17.54
C ASP A 62 -0.66 4.80 -16.66
N LEU A 63 -1.06 4.80 -15.40
CA LEU A 63 -0.67 5.81 -14.43
C LEU A 63 0.65 5.51 -13.70
N GLY A 64 1.31 4.40 -14.02
CA GLY A 64 2.55 3.98 -13.37
C GLY A 64 2.34 3.41 -11.97
N LEU A 65 1.13 2.98 -11.63
CA LEU A 65 0.79 2.43 -10.32
C LEU A 65 0.84 0.91 -10.32
N ALA A 66 1.45 0.34 -9.28
CA ALA A 66 1.44 -1.10 -9.04
C ALA A 66 0.26 -1.43 -8.10
N PRO A 67 -0.57 -2.42 -8.44
CA PRO A 67 -1.70 -2.78 -7.60
C PRO A 67 -1.25 -3.40 -6.28
N LEU A 68 -1.98 -3.08 -5.21
CA LEU A 68 -1.80 -3.65 -3.89
C LEU A 68 -3.20 -3.91 -3.31
N ASP A 69 -3.48 -5.15 -2.97
CA ASP A 69 -4.77 -5.53 -2.39
C ASP A 69 -4.60 -5.84 -0.91
N ILE A 70 -4.89 -4.84 -0.08
CA ILE A 70 -4.91 -5.00 1.37
C ILE A 70 -6.34 -4.74 1.83
N GLY A 71 -7.05 -5.81 2.17
CA GLY A 71 -8.44 -5.75 2.58
C GLY A 71 -8.64 -5.42 4.04
N TYR A 72 -9.90 -5.46 4.45
CA TYR A 72 -10.36 -5.07 5.79
C TYR A 72 -9.59 -5.77 6.91
N ASP A 73 -9.37 -7.08 6.79
CA ASP A 73 -8.75 -7.87 7.86
C ASP A 73 -7.24 -7.62 7.99
N ALA A 74 -6.57 -7.36 6.88
CA ALA A 74 -5.11 -7.15 6.85
C ALA A 74 -4.70 -5.70 7.08
N LEU A 75 -5.62 -4.76 6.90
CA LEU A 75 -5.31 -3.33 6.92
C LEU A 75 -4.82 -2.82 8.28
N PRO A 76 -5.40 -3.21 9.44
CA PRO A 76 -4.92 -2.72 10.73
C PRO A 76 -3.44 -3.04 10.99
N ASP A 77 -3.01 -4.27 10.68
CA ASP A 77 -1.62 -4.67 10.84
C ASP A 77 -0.69 -3.92 9.87
N PHE A 78 -1.13 -3.75 8.63
CA PHE A 78 -0.39 -2.97 7.64
C PHE A 78 -0.20 -1.52 8.10
N LEU A 79 -1.25 -0.87 8.56
CA LEU A 79 -1.20 0.52 9.04
C LEU A 79 -0.32 0.66 10.28
N PHE A 80 -0.40 -0.30 11.19
CA PHE A 80 0.45 -0.31 12.39
C PHE A 80 1.93 -0.38 12.01
N LYS A 81 2.30 -1.28 11.11
CA LYS A 81 3.69 -1.43 10.64
C LYS A 81 4.18 -0.18 9.92
N GLN A 82 3.33 0.44 9.11
CA GLN A 82 3.67 1.69 8.43
C GLN A 82 3.89 2.82 9.45
N ARG A 83 3.01 2.91 10.45
CA ARG A 83 3.14 3.91 11.51
C ARG A 83 4.47 3.77 12.25
N GLU A 84 4.82 2.56 12.67
CA GLU A 84 6.07 2.30 13.39
C GLU A 84 7.29 2.67 12.53
N LYS A 85 7.27 2.31 11.26
CA LYS A 85 8.34 2.63 10.33
C LYS A 85 8.51 4.14 10.15
N TYR A 86 7.43 4.88 9.96
CA TYR A 86 7.51 6.33 9.78
C TYR A 86 7.87 7.06 11.07
N LEU A 87 7.42 6.56 12.23
CA LEU A 87 7.86 7.10 13.52
C LEU A 87 9.37 6.96 13.69
N ALA A 88 9.93 5.78 13.43
CA ALA A 88 11.36 5.55 13.53
C ALA A 88 12.14 6.48 12.58
N THR A 89 11.67 6.63 11.36
CA THR A 89 12.29 7.50 10.36
C THR A 89 12.24 8.97 10.83
N ALA A 90 11.12 9.41 11.34
CA ALA A 90 10.95 10.78 11.83
C ALA A 90 11.87 11.06 13.03
N GLN A 91 12.04 10.09 13.93
CA GLN A 91 12.96 10.21 15.06
C GLN A 91 14.41 10.29 14.59
N GLN A 92 14.81 9.44 13.64
CA GLN A 92 16.16 9.46 13.06
C GLN A 92 16.46 10.78 12.33
N ALA A 93 15.44 11.36 11.70
CA ALA A 93 15.57 12.63 11.00
C ALA A 93 15.50 13.84 11.94
N GLY A 94 15.24 13.64 13.23
CA GLY A 94 15.15 14.73 14.21
C GLY A 94 13.88 15.55 14.11
N LEU A 95 12.82 15.02 13.44
CA LEU A 95 11.54 15.72 13.29
C LEU A 95 10.66 15.60 14.54
N ILE A 96 10.85 14.54 15.31
CA ILE A 96 10.15 14.28 16.59
C ILE A 96 11.14 13.71 17.59
N ASP A 97 10.79 13.75 18.86
CA ASP A 97 11.61 13.25 19.96
C ASP A 97 11.57 11.71 20.12
#